data_480617eafe6e6b2aeb4f4efc5217430c
#
_entry.id   480617eafe6e6b2aeb4f4efc5217430c
#
_cell.length_a   1.000
_cell.length_b   1.000
_cell.length_c   1.000
_cell.angle_alpha   90.00
_cell.angle_beta   90.00
_cell.angle_gamma   90.00
#
_symmetry.space_group_name_H-M   'P 1'
#
loop_
_entity.id
_entity.type
_entity.pdbx_description
1 polymer ?
#
loop_
_entity_poly.entity_id
_entity_poly.type
_entity_poly.pdbx_seq_one_letter_code
_entity_poly.pdbx_strand_id
1 'polypeptide(L)'
;MNRVYSVSEDRTTSAFTPVHCKNEELELQNLLAKNLDLIPGDQVDPENPRRWLLVKREMIVEDPGTAEGRWSLDFLIVDQDGIPTLIECKRFRDTRARREVIGQMFDYAANASFYLSRDTLVQYLQDEARERRIDIDALVASVEPSGGVSLEGFLELIENNINQGQLRLVFFMEQSSPELRSIIAFLNSQMERTEVCLVEAKQFQNGDIRVVVPTLWGYTEQARRVKKTVTVQKSGARRVWNADSFREDLLRRLDAATAQEVLRFYEFSRKLPNAELKWGSGKDRGSFSLVNPSASHRSLLTVLSDGEMWLNFNWLNETNSERTAREFLLNCLGKVSALGIDNTHREKGRILPVKRWAPVRTEIEKCVQRCFAETSPG
;
A
#
# COMPACT_ATOMS: atom_id res chain seq x y z
N MET A 1 16.11 11.03 -27.71
CA MET A 1 14.67 10.64 -27.61
C MET A 1 14.61 9.13 -27.51
N ASN A 2 14.02 8.57 -26.49
CA ASN A 2 13.82 7.13 -26.43
C ASN A 2 12.74 6.75 -27.45
N ARG A 3 13.04 5.77 -28.30
CA ARG A 3 12.09 5.21 -29.26
C ARG A 3 11.44 4.00 -28.63
N VAL A 4 10.11 3.86 -28.76
CA VAL A 4 9.35 2.70 -28.29
C VAL A 4 8.90 1.92 -29.52
N TYR A 5 9.05 0.59 -29.47
CA TYR A 5 8.66 -0.32 -30.52
C TYR A 5 7.83 -1.45 -29.95
N SER A 6 6.80 -1.88 -30.66
CA SER A 6 6.25 -3.22 -30.46
C SER A 6 7.04 -4.23 -31.30
N VAL A 7 7.09 -5.46 -30.80
CA VAL A 7 7.65 -6.62 -31.52
C VAL A 7 6.53 -7.64 -31.67
N SER A 8 6.19 -7.99 -32.89
CA SER A 8 5.19 -9.03 -33.19
C SER A 8 5.82 -10.43 -33.11
N GLU A 9 4.98 -11.46 -33.17
CA GLU A 9 5.41 -12.88 -33.08
C GLU A 9 6.43 -13.25 -34.17
N ASP A 10 6.29 -12.69 -35.38
CA ASP A 10 7.23 -12.86 -36.49
C ASP A 10 8.51 -12.02 -36.37
N ARG A 11 8.72 -11.35 -35.19
CA ARG A 11 9.86 -10.46 -34.88
C ARG A 11 9.93 -9.20 -35.72
N THR A 12 8.87 -8.82 -36.43
CA THR A 12 8.79 -7.52 -37.06
C THR A 12 8.58 -6.44 -35.99
N THR A 13 9.11 -5.25 -36.23
CA THR A 13 8.98 -4.13 -35.28
C THR A 13 8.12 -3.01 -35.84
N SER A 14 7.26 -2.44 -35.02
CA SER A 14 6.46 -1.27 -35.34
C SER A 14 6.75 -0.14 -34.36
N ALA A 15 7.11 1.04 -34.87
CA ALA A 15 7.49 2.17 -34.05
C ALA A 15 6.27 2.93 -33.51
N PHE A 16 6.35 3.33 -32.25
CA PHE A 16 5.41 4.25 -31.64
C PHE A 16 5.89 5.69 -31.80
N THR A 17 4.97 6.59 -32.11
CA THR A 17 5.23 8.03 -32.20
C THR A 17 4.88 8.72 -30.87
N PRO A 18 5.70 9.67 -30.38
CA PRO A 18 5.36 10.45 -29.21
C PRO A 18 4.03 11.23 -29.39
N VAL A 19 3.21 11.25 -28.36
CA VAL A 19 1.96 11.99 -28.32
C VAL A 19 2.03 13.00 -27.18
N HIS A 20 1.59 14.23 -27.44
CA HIS A 20 1.52 15.29 -26.43
C HIS A 20 0.11 15.50 -25.94
N CYS A 21 -0.03 15.65 -24.63
CA CYS A 21 -1.32 15.96 -24.00
C CYS A 21 -1.86 17.30 -24.46
N LYS A 22 -3.10 17.30 -24.91
CA LYS A 22 -3.84 18.49 -25.29
C LYS A 22 -4.63 19.06 -24.12
N ASN A 23 -5.10 18.20 -23.24
CA ASN A 23 -5.89 18.54 -22.07
C ASN A 23 -5.30 17.86 -20.83
N GLU A 24 -4.95 18.65 -19.79
CA GLU A 24 -4.32 18.17 -18.55
C GLU A 24 -5.27 17.27 -17.77
N GLU A 25 -6.52 17.72 -17.61
CA GLU A 25 -7.52 16.96 -16.85
C GLU A 25 -7.86 15.64 -17.53
N LEU A 26 -8.18 15.64 -18.83
CA LEU A 26 -8.61 14.43 -19.53
C LEU A 26 -7.48 13.42 -19.77
N GLU A 27 -6.27 13.89 -20.03
CA GLU A 27 -5.18 13.05 -20.53
C GLU A 27 -4.11 12.74 -19.48
N LEU A 28 -4.06 13.49 -18.36
CA LEU A 28 -3.15 13.21 -17.23
C LEU A 28 -3.92 12.88 -15.96
N GLN A 29 -4.77 13.78 -15.46
CA GLN A 29 -5.46 13.56 -14.20
C GLN A 29 -6.43 12.36 -14.27
N ASN A 30 -7.28 12.26 -15.31
CA ASN A 30 -8.20 11.13 -15.44
C ASN A 30 -7.49 9.81 -15.71
N LEU A 31 -6.33 9.85 -16.37
CA LEU A 31 -5.50 8.68 -16.57
C LEU A 31 -4.89 8.20 -15.24
N LEU A 32 -4.33 9.13 -14.45
CA LEU A 32 -3.77 8.84 -13.13
C LEU A 32 -4.83 8.36 -12.15
N ALA A 33 -6.01 9.00 -12.13
CA ALA A 33 -7.12 8.61 -11.25
C ALA A 33 -7.55 7.15 -11.41
N LYS A 34 -7.47 6.62 -12.64
CA LYS A 34 -7.81 5.23 -12.95
C LYS A 34 -6.64 4.27 -12.75
N ASN A 35 -5.41 4.77 -12.72
CA ASN A 35 -4.18 3.95 -12.75
C ASN A 35 -3.11 4.59 -11.86
N LEU A 36 -3.28 4.51 -10.54
CA LEU A 36 -2.33 5.09 -9.58
C LEU A 36 -0.93 4.48 -9.68
N ASP A 37 -0.82 3.27 -10.23
CA ASP A 37 0.47 2.58 -10.50
C ASP A 37 1.31 3.27 -11.58
N LEU A 38 0.76 4.29 -12.27
CA LEU A 38 1.57 5.21 -13.07
C LEU A 38 2.55 6.03 -12.22
N ILE A 39 2.37 6.07 -10.91
CA ILE A 39 3.42 6.46 -9.96
C ILE A 39 4.18 5.18 -9.63
N PRO A 40 5.41 4.99 -10.16
CA PRO A 40 6.09 3.70 -10.09
C PRO A 40 6.59 3.42 -8.67
N GLY A 41 5.77 2.72 -7.89
CA GLY A 41 6.03 2.38 -6.49
C GLY A 41 7.27 1.53 -6.28
N ASP A 42 7.61 0.69 -7.24
CA ASP A 42 8.82 -0.12 -7.31
C ASP A 42 10.10 0.73 -7.49
N GLN A 43 9.99 1.85 -8.23
CA GLN A 43 11.10 2.80 -8.37
C GLN A 43 11.25 3.69 -7.13
N VAL A 44 10.17 3.92 -6.37
CA VAL A 44 10.23 4.63 -5.08
C VAL A 44 10.94 3.77 -4.05
N ASP A 45 10.50 2.54 -3.85
CA ASP A 45 11.15 1.57 -2.95
C ASP A 45 11.17 0.17 -3.59
N PRO A 46 12.31 -0.24 -4.18
CA PRO A 46 12.43 -1.54 -4.81
C PRO A 46 12.33 -2.74 -3.86
N GLU A 47 12.66 -2.55 -2.57
CA GLU A 47 12.60 -3.61 -1.56
C GLU A 47 11.19 -3.82 -1.01
N ASN A 48 10.38 -2.74 -0.99
CA ASN A 48 8.99 -2.75 -0.56
C ASN A 48 8.17 -1.84 -1.49
N PRO A 49 7.83 -2.29 -2.71
CA PRO A 49 7.12 -1.50 -3.70
C PRO A 49 5.89 -0.81 -3.12
N ARG A 50 5.76 0.50 -3.39
CA ARG A 50 4.66 1.29 -2.85
C ARG A 50 3.36 0.94 -3.53
N ARG A 51 2.32 0.76 -2.74
CA ARG A 51 0.93 0.58 -3.15
C ARG A 51 0.16 1.84 -2.77
N TRP A 52 -0.74 2.25 -3.63
CA TRP A 52 -1.37 3.55 -3.54
C TRP A 52 -2.86 3.43 -3.22
N LEU A 53 -3.31 4.20 -2.25
CA LEU A 53 -4.72 4.40 -1.93
C LEU A 53 -5.09 5.84 -2.27
N LEU A 54 -6.08 6.03 -3.14
CA LEU A 54 -6.68 7.35 -3.36
C LEU A 54 -7.46 7.75 -2.11
N VAL A 55 -7.16 8.92 -1.58
CA VAL A 55 -7.88 9.52 -0.45
C VAL A 55 -8.83 10.61 -0.96
N LYS A 56 -8.33 11.49 -1.83
CA LYS A 56 -9.15 12.58 -2.40
C LYS A 56 -8.57 13.03 -3.73
N ARG A 57 -9.45 13.26 -4.68
CA ARG A 57 -9.18 13.99 -5.92
C ARG A 57 -9.72 15.41 -5.81
N GLU A 58 -9.01 16.38 -6.39
CA GLU A 58 -9.40 17.80 -6.41
C GLU A 58 -9.72 18.33 -5.01
N MET A 59 -8.74 18.16 -4.09
CA MET A 59 -8.88 18.62 -2.72
C MET A 59 -8.75 20.15 -2.66
N ILE A 60 -9.82 20.83 -2.27
CA ILE A 60 -9.79 22.27 -2.02
C ILE A 60 -8.96 22.54 -0.78
N VAL A 61 -8.01 23.45 -0.91
CA VAL A 61 -7.14 23.90 0.18
C VAL A 61 -7.52 25.34 0.53
N GLU A 62 -8.06 25.51 1.72
CA GLU A 62 -8.47 26.81 2.25
C GLU A 62 -7.26 27.61 2.73
N ASP A 63 -7.32 28.93 2.62
CA ASP A 63 -6.31 29.78 3.25
C ASP A 63 -6.49 29.76 4.79
N PRO A 64 -5.45 29.41 5.59
CA PRO A 64 -5.56 29.33 7.04
C PRO A 64 -5.98 30.65 7.72
N GLY A 65 -5.81 31.79 7.04
CA GLY A 65 -6.15 33.11 7.56
C GLY A 65 -7.55 33.61 7.19
N THR A 66 -8.09 33.17 6.04
CA THR A 66 -9.37 33.69 5.51
C THR A 66 -10.45 32.63 5.35
N ALA A 67 -10.10 31.35 5.45
CA ALA A 67 -10.98 30.22 5.15
C ALA A 67 -11.59 30.22 3.73
N GLU A 68 -10.98 30.99 2.81
CA GLU A 68 -11.37 30.97 1.40
C GLU A 68 -10.55 29.91 0.65
N GLY A 69 -11.20 29.18 -0.26
CA GLY A 69 -10.54 28.20 -1.12
C GLY A 69 -9.52 28.89 -2.04
N ARG A 70 -8.24 28.73 -1.73
CA ARG A 70 -7.15 29.41 -2.43
C ARG A 70 -6.58 28.59 -3.58
N TRP A 71 -6.49 27.26 -3.36
CA TRP A 71 -5.87 26.33 -4.28
C TRP A 71 -6.63 24.99 -4.32
N SER A 72 -6.42 24.23 -5.37
CA SER A 72 -6.88 22.85 -5.45
C SER A 72 -5.69 21.93 -5.67
N LEU A 73 -5.51 20.93 -4.82
CA LEU A 73 -4.56 19.85 -5.02
C LEU A 73 -5.19 18.77 -5.91
N ASP A 74 -4.51 18.36 -6.97
CA ASP A 74 -5.07 17.39 -7.91
C ASP A 74 -5.34 16.04 -7.27
N PHE A 75 -4.39 15.50 -6.48
CA PHE A 75 -4.60 14.23 -5.75
C PHE A 75 -3.92 14.23 -4.38
N LEU A 76 -4.64 13.69 -3.42
CA LEU A 76 -4.11 13.17 -2.17
C LEU A 76 -4.21 11.63 -2.21
N ILE A 77 -3.08 10.95 -2.13
CA ILE A 77 -3.01 9.49 -1.98
C ILE A 77 -2.19 9.15 -0.75
N VAL A 78 -2.29 7.93 -0.26
CA VAL A 78 -1.43 7.40 0.81
C VAL A 78 -0.87 6.05 0.40
N ASP A 79 0.30 5.70 0.93
CA ASP A 79 0.87 4.37 0.74
C ASP A 79 0.60 3.45 1.94
N GLN A 80 1.03 2.19 1.86
CA GLN A 80 0.90 1.18 2.93
C GLN A 80 1.55 1.58 4.25
N ASP A 81 2.44 2.58 4.25
CA ASP A 81 3.09 3.10 5.43
C ASP A 81 2.37 4.31 6.02
N GLY A 82 1.21 4.66 5.45
CA GLY A 82 0.45 5.84 5.84
C GLY A 82 1.15 7.16 5.46
N ILE A 83 2.09 7.15 4.50
CA ILE A 83 2.78 8.38 4.07
C ILE A 83 1.86 9.13 3.10
N PRO A 84 1.35 10.32 3.48
CA PRO A 84 0.57 11.15 2.59
C PRO A 84 1.40 11.60 1.39
N THR A 85 0.84 11.41 0.22
CA THR A 85 1.47 11.78 -1.04
C THR A 85 0.59 12.79 -1.76
N LEU A 86 1.09 14.00 -1.88
CA LEU A 86 0.46 15.14 -2.54
C LEU A 86 0.92 15.15 -3.99
N ILE A 87 -0.02 15.23 -4.94
CA ILE A 87 0.30 15.14 -6.36
C ILE A 87 -0.29 16.33 -7.10
N GLU A 88 0.54 16.95 -7.90
CA GLU A 88 0.14 17.99 -8.84
C GLU A 88 0.48 17.55 -10.26
N CYS A 89 -0.52 17.60 -11.14
CA CYS A 89 -0.39 17.26 -12.55
C CYS A 89 -0.12 18.50 -13.39
N LYS A 90 0.84 18.45 -14.31
CA LYS A 90 1.13 19.57 -15.21
C LYS A 90 1.53 19.11 -16.62
N ARG A 91 1.03 19.81 -17.62
CA ARG A 91 1.45 19.60 -19.01
C ARG A 91 2.83 20.22 -19.26
N PHE A 92 3.52 19.73 -20.28
CA PHE A 92 4.85 20.20 -20.65
C PHE A 92 4.90 21.70 -21.04
N ARG A 93 3.85 22.22 -21.63
CA ARG A 93 3.83 23.59 -22.20
C ARG A 93 3.69 24.71 -21.16
N ASP A 94 3.38 24.39 -19.92
CA ASP A 94 3.21 25.37 -18.85
C ASP A 94 4.55 25.81 -18.22
N THR A 95 5.31 26.59 -18.96
CA THR A 95 6.66 27.03 -18.55
C THR A 95 6.64 28.06 -17.41
N ARG A 96 5.57 28.88 -17.28
CA ARG A 96 5.41 29.83 -16.16
C ARG A 96 4.99 29.16 -14.87
N ALA A 97 4.22 28.09 -14.96
CA ALA A 97 3.70 27.33 -13.83
C ALA A 97 4.77 26.63 -12.98
N ARG A 98 6.01 26.50 -13.46
CA ARG A 98 7.07 25.71 -12.77
C ARG A 98 7.40 26.26 -11.37
N ARG A 99 7.52 27.57 -11.21
CA ARG A 99 7.84 28.19 -9.91
C ARG A 99 6.60 28.24 -9.01
N GLU A 100 5.45 28.52 -9.61
CA GLU A 100 4.17 28.57 -8.90
C GLU A 100 3.79 27.21 -8.37
N VAL A 101 3.93 26.14 -9.18
CA VAL A 101 3.65 24.76 -8.78
C VAL A 101 4.53 24.29 -7.62
N ILE A 102 5.83 24.60 -7.67
CA ILE A 102 6.73 24.25 -6.57
C ILE A 102 6.29 25.00 -5.30
N GLY A 103 6.04 26.30 -5.37
CA GLY A 103 5.54 27.10 -4.24
C GLY A 103 4.24 26.53 -3.68
N GLN A 104 3.27 26.24 -4.53
CA GLN A 104 1.98 25.64 -4.19
C GLN A 104 2.13 24.31 -3.45
N MET A 105 2.99 23.41 -3.94
CA MET A 105 3.23 22.12 -3.30
C MET A 105 3.88 22.26 -1.92
N PHE A 106 4.75 23.25 -1.73
CA PHE A 106 5.32 23.54 -0.42
C PHE A 106 4.31 24.19 0.53
N ASP A 107 3.42 25.06 0.04
CA ASP A 107 2.30 25.57 0.83
C ASP A 107 1.41 24.43 1.34
N TYR A 108 1.09 23.46 0.50
CA TYR A 108 0.33 22.28 0.92
C TYR A 108 1.08 21.46 1.97
N ALA A 109 2.35 21.20 1.74
CA ALA A 109 3.15 20.41 2.68
C ALA A 109 3.32 21.12 4.04
N ALA A 110 3.54 22.42 4.03
CA ALA A 110 3.72 23.23 5.24
C ALA A 110 2.44 23.27 6.10
N ASN A 111 1.28 23.24 5.47
CA ASN A 111 -0.01 23.34 6.12
C ASN A 111 -0.79 22.00 6.18
N ALA A 112 -0.15 20.88 5.84
CA ALA A 112 -0.82 19.58 5.75
C ALA A 112 -1.53 19.19 7.05
N SER A 113 -0.97 19.48 8.22
CA SER A 113 -1.58 19.20 9.52
C SER A 113 -2.88 19.98 9.77
N PHE A 114 -3.04 21.14 9.12
CA PHE A 114 -4.26 21.94 9.21
C PHE A 114 -5.37 21.37 8.30
N TYR A 115 -5.04 20.95 7.08
CA TYR A 115 -6.02 20.48 6.11
C TYR A 115 -6.41 19.01 6.28
N LEU A 116 -5.49 18.20 6.76
CA LEU A 116 -5.65 16.75 6.88
C LEU A 116 -5.90 16.33 8.32
N SER A 117 -6.95 16.92 8.92
CA SER A 117 -7.41 16.47 10.23
C SER A 117 -7.94 15.03 10.14
N ARG A 118 -7.97 14.32 11.27
CA ARG A 118 -8.51 12.96 11.35
C ARG A 118 -9.92 12.86 10.79
N ASP A 119 -10.80 13.79 11.16
CA ASP A 119 -12.19 13.81 10.70
C ASP A 119 -12.28 13.99 9.19
N THR A 120 -11.43 14.87 8.64
CA THR A 120 -11.33 15.11 7.19
C THR A 120 -10.85 13.85 6.46
N LEU A 121 -9.83 13.16 6.98
CA LEU A 121 -9.31 11.91 6.40
C LEU A 121 -10.36 10.80 6.44
N VAL A 122 -11.06 10.65 7.55
CA VAL A 122 -12.16 9.67 7.68
C VAL A 122 -13.25 9.95 6.65
N GLN A 123 -13.67 11.22 6.52
CA GLN A 123 -14.68 11.61 5.55
C GLN A 123 -14.25 11.28 4.11
N TYR A 124 -13.01 11.61 3.74
CA TYR A 124 -12.50 11.32 2.39
C TYR A 124 -12.42 9.83 2.11
N LEU A 125 -11.94 9.03 3.06
CA LEU A 125 -11.88 7.57 2.92
C LEU A 125 -13.27 6.94 2.83
N GLN A 126 -14.25 7.47 3.58
CA GLN A 126 -15.64 7.04 3.47
C GLN A 126 -16.26 7.37 2.11
N ASP A 127 -15.97 8.56 1.57
CA ASP A 127 -16.44 8.97 0.25
C ASP A 127 -15.86 8.06 -0.83
N GLU A 128 -14.56 7.80 -0.78
CA GLU A 128 -13.87 6.91 -1.73
C GLU A 128 -14.39 5.46 -1.64
N ALA A 129 -14.60 4.94 -0.42
CA ALA A 129 -15.18 3.61 -0.20
C ALA A 129 -16.59 3.51 -0.81
N ARG A 130 -17.42 4.56 -0.65
CA ARG A 130 -18.76 4.63 -1.27
C ARG A 130 -18.69 4.66 -2.80
N GLU A 131 -17.78 5.44 -3.37
CA GLU A 131 -17.59 5.49 -4.83
C GLU A 131 -17.19 4.13 -5.40
N ARG A 132 -16.30 3.42 -4.71
CA ARG A 132 -15.87 2.06 -5.08
C ARG A 132 -16.86 0.97 -4.71
N ARG A 133 -17.92 1.30 -3.94
CA ARG A 133 -18.92 0.34 -3.43
C ARG A 133 -18.31 -0.79 -2.59
N ILE A 134 -17.32 -0.46 -1.78
CA ILE A 134 -16.64 -1.36 -0.86
C ILE A 134 -16.70 -0.81 0.56
N ASP A 135 -16.42 -1.66 1.54
CA ASP A 135 -16.27 -1.24 2.93
C ASP A 135 -14.96 -0.46 3.12
N ILE A 136 -14.94 0.52 4.06
CA ILE A 136 -13.76 1.33 4.35
C ILE A 136 -12.59 0.48 4.86
N ASP A 137 -12.85 -0.57 5.62
CA ASP A 137 -11.80 -1.49 6.08
C ASP A 137 -11.21 -2.28 4.90
N ALA A 138 -12.04 -2.67 3.93
CA ALA A 138 -11.59 -3.30 2.70
C ALA A 138 -10.77 -2.33 1.82
N LEU A 139 -11.14 -1.05 1.83
CA LEU A 139 -10.39 -0.01 1.14
C LEU A 139 -8.96 0.12 1.73
N VAL A 140 -8.83 0.20 3.05
CA VAL A 140 -7.53 0.25 3.74
C VAL A 140 -6.73 -1.03 3.52
N ALA A 141 -7.38 -2.20 3.60
CA ALA A 141 -6.75 -3.49 3.34
C ALA A 141 -6.20 -3.62 1.91
N SER A 142 -6.69 -2.85 0.95
CA SER A 142 -6.18 -2.88 -0.44
C SER A 142 -4.72 -2.43 -0.56
N VAL A 143 -4.25 -1.56 0.33
CA VAL A 143 -2.85 -1.09 0.33
C VAL A 143 -1.97 -1.81 1.35
N GLU A 144 -2.57 -2.39 2.39
CA GLU A 144 -1.86 -3.19 3.42
C GLU A 144 -2.34 -4.65 3.39
N PRO A 145 -1.92 -5.43 2.38
CA PRO A 145 -2.40 -6.81 2.20
C PRO A 145 -1.98 -7.77 3.32
N SER A 146 -1.01 -7.40 4.16
CA SER A 146 -0.62 -8.21 5.32
C SER A 146 -1.66 -8.18 6.46
N GLY A 147 -2.69 -7.30 6.33
CA GLY A 147 -3.82 -7.25 7.25
C GLY A 147 -3.47 -6.83 8.67
N GLY A 148 -2.33 -6.18 8.85
CA GLY A 148 -1.83 -5.79 10.15
C GLY A 148 -2.37 -4.48 10.70
N VAL A 149 -3.17 -3.72 9.93
CA VAL A 149 -3.57 -2.36 10.32
C VAL A 149 -5.09 -2.23 10.21
N SER A 150 -5.75 -1.92 11.33
CA SER A 150 -7.15 -1.48 11.33
C SER A 150 -7.25 -0.07 10.75
N LEU A 151 -8.45 0.36 10.35
CA LEU A 151 -8.70 1.74 9.94
C LEU A 151 -8.14 2.74 10.96
N GLU A 152 -8.39 2.50 12.24
CA GLU A 152 -7.91 3.35 13.34
C GLU A 152 -6.38 3.43 13.37
N GLY A 153 -5.70 2.29 13.30
CA GLY A 153 -4.24 2.24 13.26
C GLY A 153 -3.67 2.88 11.99
N PHE A 154 -4.36 2.78 10.85
CA PHE A 154 -3.96 3.42 9.60
C PHE A 154 -4.05 4.94 9.68
N LEU A 155 -5.14 5.44 10.26
CA LEU A 155 -5.32 6.88 10.51
C LEU A 155 -4.25 7.43 11.45
N GLU A 156 -3.92 6.70 12.53
CA GLU A 156 -2.81 7.07 13.43
C GLU A 156 -1.46 7.14 12.70
N LEU A 157 -1.20 6.21 11.78
CA LEU A 157 0.02 6.27 10.94
C LEU A 157 0.06 7.53 10.09
N ILE A 158 -1.04 7.87 9.43
CA ILE A 158 -1.15 9.06 8.58
C ILE A 158 -0.92 10.32 9.43
N GLU A 159 -1.62 10.46 10.56
CA GLU A 159 -1.47 11.60 11.47
C GLU A 159 -0.05 11.76 11.99
N ASN A 160 0.58 10.66 12.41
CA ASN A 160 1.95 10.67 12.87
C ASN A 160 2.93 11.11 11.78
N ASN A 161 2.73 10.65 10.55
CA ASN A 161 3.55 11.04 9.41
C ASN A 161 3.39 12.53 9.10
N ILE A 162 2.17 13.05 9.08
CA ILE A 162 1.88 14.48 8.89
C ILE A 162 2.59 15.32 9.97
N ASN A 163 2.39 14.97 11.25
CA ASN A 163 2.96 15.70 12.37
C ASN A 163 4.50 15.68 12.39
N GLN A 164 5.11 14.66 11.80
CA GLN A 164 6.56 14.53 11.68
C GLN A 164 7.10 15.14 10.38
N GLY A 165 6.25 15.67 9.49
CA GLY A 165 6.64 16.17 8.17
C GLY A 165 7.09 15.06 7.22
N GLN A 166 6.66 13.82 7.47
CA GLN A 166 6.88 12.68 6.56
C GLN A 166 5.80 12.70 5.48
N LEU A 167 6.08 13.41 4.40
CA LEU A 167 5.19 13.62 3.28
C LEU A 167 5.93 13.26 1.99
N ARG A 168 5.18 12.97 0.94
CA ARG A 168 5.72 12.84 -0.41
C ARG A 168 5.04 13.84 -1.33
N LEU A 169 5.85 14.61 -2.04
CA LEU A 169 5.41 15.58 -3.04
C LEU A 169 5.74 15.02 -4.41
N VAL A 170 4.75 14.83 -5.25
CA VAL A 170 4.91 14.26 -6.59
C VAL A 170 4.45 15.26 -7.64
N PHE A 171 5.36 15.66 -8.49
CA PHE A 171 5.07 16.39 -9.71
C PHE A 171 4.82 15.38 -10.83
N PHE A 172 3.57 15.20 -11.24
CA PHE A 172 3.19 14.26 -12.29
C PHE A 172 3.06 15.01 -13.62
N MET A 173 3.96 14.73 -14.55
CA MET A 173 4.08 15.51 -15.77
C MET A 173 4.20 14.61 -17.00
N GLU A 174 3.69 15.10 -18.13
CA GLU A 174 3.97 14.46 -19.43
C GLU A 174 5.47 14.45 -19.75
N GLN A 175 6.14 15.57 -19.53
CA GLN A 175 7.56 15.76 -19.73
C GLN A 175 8.08 16.88 -18.84
N SER A 176 9.32 16.74 -18.36
CA SER A 176 10.00 17.77 -17.55
C SER A 176 11.21 18.37 -18.25
N SER A 177 11.61 19.56 -17.79
CA SER A 177 12.88 20.16 -18.23
C SER A 177 14.05 19.69 -17.36
N PRO A 178 15.29 19.74 -17.89
CA PRO A 178 16.49 19.42 -17.10
C PRO A 178 16.62 20.29 -15.83
N GLU A 179 16.21 21.56 -15.91
CA GLU A 179 16.26 22.49 -14.77
C GLU A 179 15.30 22.04 -13.65
N LEU A 180 14.08 21.63 -14.00
CA LEU A 180 13.12 21.12 -13.01
C LEU A 180 13.65 19.85 -12.34
N ARG A 181 14.21 18.90 -13.11
CA ARG A 181 14.83 17.69 -12.56
C ARG A 181 15.97 18.02 -11.58
N SER A 182 16.81 19.03 -11.91
CA SER A 182 17.88 19.48 -11.04
C SER A 182 17.34 20.09 -9.74
N ILE A 183 16.27 20.88 -9.81
CA ILE A 183 15.61 21.44 -8.61
C ILE A 183 15.02 20.31 -7.75
N ILE A 184 14.32 19.36 -8.33
CA ILE A 184 13.74 18.23 -7.61
C ILE A 184 14.84 17.39 -6.94
N ALA A 185 15.92 17.08 -7.64
CA ALA A 185 17.04 16.34 -7.08
C ALA A 185 17.70 17.09 -5.92
N PHE A 186 17.88 18.41 -6.05
CA PHE A 186 18.40 19.26 -4.98
C PHE A 186 17.46 19.24 -3.76
N LEU A 187 16.19 19.53 -3.95
CA LEU A 187 15.19 19.53 -2.87
C LEU A 187 15.16 18.18 -2.14
N ASN A 188 15.12 17.09 -2.89
CA ASN A 188 15.08 15.75 -2.31
C ASN A 188 16.36 15.41 -1.52
N SER A 189 17.49 15.98 -1.89
CA SER A 189 18.76 15.82 -1.15
C SER A 189 18.84 16.66 0.12
N GLN A 190 18.14 17.80 0.18
CA GLN A 190 18.16 18.73 1.32
C GLN A 190 17.05 18.42 2.36
N MET A 191 15.94 17.83 1.91
CA MET A 191 14.82 17.52 2.79
C MET A 191 14.98 16.12 3.38
N GLU A 192 15.18 16.04 4.69
CA GLU A 192 15.39 14.75 5.36
C GLU A 192 14.13 13.89 5.44
N ARG A 193 12.96 14.48 5.64
CA ARG A 193 11.71 13.80 5.95
C ARG A 193 10.74 13.79 4.78
N THR A 194 10.60 14.94 4.12
CA THR A 194 9.72 15.07 2.96
C THR A 194 10.42 14.55 1.71
N GLU A 195 9.77 13.66 1.00
CA GLU A 195 10.23 13.16 -0.29
C GLU A 195 9.72 14.06 -1.41
N VAL A 196 10.59 14.45 -2.32
CA VAL A 196 10.22 15.27 -3.48
C VAL A 196 10.57 14.51 -4.75
N CYS A 197 9.57 14.15 -5.51
CA CYS A 197 9.69 13.31 -6.70
C CYS A 197 9.06 13.97 -7.92
N LEU A 198 9.55 13.61 -9.09
CA LEU A 198 8.93 13.95 -10.35
C LEU A 198 8.71 12.67 -11.14
N VAL A 199 7.48 12.47 -11.61
CA VAL A 199 7.11 11.37 -12.50
C VAL A 199 6.84 11.93 -13.88
N GLU A 200 7.61 11.50 -14.87
CA GLU A 200 7.31 11.75 -16.27
C GLU A 200 6.49 10.60 -16.85
N ALA A 201 5.26 10.89 -17.27
CA ALA A 201 4.35 9.94 -17.89
C ALA A 201 4.32 10.18 -19.41
N LYS A 202 5.41 9.83 -20.10
CA LYS A 202 5.49 9.99 -21.55
C LYS A 202 4.52 9.07 -22.27
N GLN A 203 3.82 9.62 -23.24
CA GLN A 203 2.83 8.90 -24.01
C GLN A 203 3.31 8.68 -25.45
N PHE A 204 3.04 7.48 -25.98
CA PHE A 204 3.37 7.08 -27.32
C PHE A 204 2.18 6.36 -27.96
N GLN A 205 1.99 6.50 -29.27
CA GLN A 205 0.89 5.91 -30.01
C GLN A 205 1.34 5.20 -31.27
N ASN A 206 0.71 4.06 -31.53
CA ASN A 206 0.80 3.34 -32.81
C ASN A 206 -0.59 2.78 -33.15
N GLY A 207 -1.24 3.31 -34.18
CA GLY A 207 -2.63 3.02 -34.46
C GLY A 207 -3.54 3.40 -33.29
N ASP A 208 -4.35 2.47 -32.83
CA ASP A 208 -5.26 2.65 -31.69
C ASP A 208 -4.62 2.35 -30.33
N ILE A 209 -3.38 1.86 -30.31
CA ILE A 209 -2.67 1.51 -29.09
C ILE A 209 -1.91 2.73 -28.58
N ARG A 210 -2.22 3.14 -27.34
CA ARG A 210 -1.49 4.16 -26.59
C ARG A 210 -0.73 3.52 -25.43
N VAL A 211 0.55 3.81 -25.35
CA VAL A 211 1.45 3.32 -24.29
C VAL A 211 1.90 4.50 -23.45
N VAL A 212 1.87 4.34 -22.13
CA VAL A 212 2.39 5.31 -21.16
C VAL A 212 3.63 4.73 -20.51
N VAL A 213 4.73 5.51 -20.49
CA VAL A 213 5.99 5.10 -19.90
C VAL A 213 6.33 6.02 -18.73
N PRO A 214 5.97 5.65 -17.49
CA PRO A 214 6.31 6.43 -16.32
C PRO A 214 7.80 6.29 -16.00
N THR A 215 8.43 7.39 -15.64
CA THR A 215 9.84 7.45 -15.22
C THR A 215 9.96 8.35 -14.00
N LEU A 216 10.54 7.81 -12.92
CA LEU A 216 10.76 8.54 -11.67
C LEU A 216 12.08 9.31 -11.71
N TRP A 217 12.04 10.57 -11.27
CA TRP A 217 13.18 11.45 -11.11
C TRP A 217 13.26 12.01 -9.68
N GLY A 218 14.48 12.35 -9.25
CA GLY A 218 14.73 12.92 -7.93
C GLY A 218 15.04 11.88 -6.85
N TYR A 219 14.83 10.60 -7.12
CA TYR A 219 15.01 9.52 -6.14
C TYR A 219 16.32 8.76 -6.41
N THR A 220 17.44 9.34 -5.99
CA THR A 220 18.76 8.70 -6.07
C THR A 220 18.92 7.66 -4.95
N GLU A 221 19.82 6.68 -5.14
CA GLU A 221 20.16 5.73 -4.08
C GLU A 221 20.62 6.42 -2.80
N GLN A 222 21.36 7.51 -2.93
CA GLN A 222 21.82 8.31 -1.78
C GLN A 222 20.63 8.94 -1.04
N ALA A 223 19.67 9.52 -1.77
CA ALA A 223 18.45 10.08 -1.17
C ALA A 223 17.63 8.99 -0.44
N ARG A 224 17.50 7.80 -1.03
CA ARG A 224 16.84 6.65 -0.40
C ARG A 224 17.52 6.25 0.91
N ARG A 225 18.86 6.15 0.93
CA ARG A 225 19.62 5.77 2.13
C ARG A 225 19.43 6.78 3.27
N VAL A 226 19.54 8.07 2.96
CA VAL A 226 19.35 9.15 3.95
C VAL A 226 17.94 9.08 4.55
N LYS A 227 16.91 8.94 3.71
CA LYS A 227 15.51 8.89 4.15
C LYS A 227 15.18 7.62 4.93
N LYS A 228 15.69 6.46 4.51
CA LYS A 228 15.59 5.22 5.29
C LYS A 228 16.21 5.36 6.68
N THR A 229 17.39 6.00 6.78
CA THR A 229 18.07 6.20 8.07
C THR A 229 17.25 7.10 9.00
N VAL A 230 16.65 8.17 8.48
CA VAL A 230 15.80 9.09 9.25
C VAL A 230 14.50 8.41 9.69
N THR A 231 13.89 7.63 8.82
CA THR A 231 12.68 6.86 9.12
C THR A 231 12.96 5.81 10.20
N VAL A 232 14.09 5.11 10.15
CA VAL A 232 14.52 4.13 11.16
C VAL A 232 14.88 4.78 12.50
N GLN A 233 15.47 5.98 12.51
CA GLN A 233 15.86 6.63 13.76
C GLN A 233 14.71 7.32 14.53
N LYS A 234 13.61 7.67 13.86
CA LYS A 234 12.53 8.49 14.45
C LYS A 234 11.15 7.81 14.51
N SER A 235 10.81 6.91 13.64
CA SER A 235 9.83 5.90 13.95
C SER A 235 10.52 5.04 15.00
N GLY A 236 10.09 5.04 16.23
CA GLY A 236 10.55 4.01 17.17
C GLY A 236 10.51 2.71 16.38
N ALA A 237 11.68 2.21 15.98
CA ALA A 237 11.97 1.38 14.81
C ALA A 237 10.73 0.56 14.42
N ARG A 238 10.25 0.62 13.17
CA ARG A 238 9.43 -0.48 12.65
C ARG A 238 10.20 -1.72 13.06
N ARG A 239 9.70 -2.35 14.09
CA ARG A 239 10.35 -3.53 14.62
C ARG A 239 10.10 -4.56 13.54
N VAL A 240 11.12 -4.89 12.75
CA VAL A 240 11.01 -6.09 11.93
C VAL A 240 10.84 -7.20 12.95
N TRP A 241 9.62 -7.65 13.10
CA TRP A 241 9.30 -8.68 14.06
C TRP A 241 10.01 -9.96 13.65
N ASN A 242 10.43 -10.70 14.63
CA ASN A 242 11.02 -12.02 14.49
C ASN A 242 10.48 -12.93 15.60
N ALA A 243 10.87 -14.17 15.60
CA ALA A 243 10.39 -15.15 16.57
C ALA A 243 10.58 -14.70 18.03
N ASP A 244 11.74 -14.12 18.35
CA ASP A 244 12.07 -13.71 19.71
C ASP A 244 11.26 -12.50 20.15
N SER A 245 11.20 -11.47 19.32
CA SER A 245 10.46 -10.26 19.62
C SER A 245 8.93 -10.49 19.65
N PHE A 246 8.41 -11.35 18.78
CA PHE A 246 7.03 -11.78 18.81
C PHE A 246 6.69 -12.53 20.10
N ARG A 247 7.55 -13.47 20.50
CA ARG A 247 7.39 -14.23 21.74
C ARG A 247 7.42 -13.34 22.99
N GLU A 248 8.36 -12.39 23.03
CA GLU A 248 8.46 -11.43 24.12
C GLU A 248 7.18 -10.59 24.27
N ASP A 249 6.67 -10.04 23.17
CA ASP A 249 5.46 -9.22 23.15
C ASP A 249 4.21 -10.05 23.49
N LEU A 250 4.12 -11.27 22.96
CA LEU A 250 3.05 -12.22 23.26
C LEU A 250 2.96 -12.52 24.76
N LEU A 251 4.09 -12.84 25.41
CA LEU A 251 4.16 -13.15 26.84
C LEU A 251 3.88 -11.93 27.73
N ARG A 252 4.08 -10.73 27.20
CA ARG A 252 3.72 -9.49 27.89
C ARG A 252 2.22 -9.22 27.85
N ARG A 253 1.54 -9.65 26.79
CA ARG A 253 0.11 -9.34 26.54
C ARG A 253 -0.84 -10.41 27.03
N LEU A 254 -0.44 -11.67 27.01
CA LEU A 254 -1.28 -12.81 27.32
C LEU A 254 -0.78 -13.56 28.55
N ASP A 255 -1.68 -14.25 29.24
CA ASP A 255 -1.30 -15.20 30.26
C ASP A 255 -0.48 -16.36 29.65
N ALA A 256 0.33 -17.02 30.47
CA ALA A 256 1.27 -18.03 30.02
C ALA A 256 0.61 -19.23 29.31
N ALA A 257 -0.60 -19.63 29.73
CA ALA A 257 -1.31 -20.75 29.13
C ALA A 257 -1.81 -20.39 27.72
N THR A 258 -2.44 -19.22 27.58
CA THR A 258 -2.92 -18.70 26.30
C THR A 258 -1.76 -18.42 25.33
N ALA A 259 -0.67 -17.80 25.83
CA ALA A 259 0.52 -17.55 25.02
C ALA A 259 1.14 -18.87 24.50
N GLN A 260 1.14 -19.93 25.31
CA GLN A 260 1.65 -21.24 24.90
C GLN A 260 0.85 -21.84 23.73
N GLU A 261 -0.46 -21.65 23.65
CA GLU A 261 -1.26 -22.13 22.50
C GLU A 261 -0.92 -21.40 21.21
N VAL A 262 -0.69 -20.08 21.29
CA VAL A 262 -0.24 -19.28 20.14
C VAL A 262 1.14 -19.74 19.66
N LEU A 263 2.07 -19.98 20.60
CA LEU A 263 3.41 -20.47 20.27
C LEU A 263 3.39 -21.88 19.67
N ARG A 264 2.49 -22.76 20.12
CA ARG A 264 2.30 -24.07 19.50
C ARG A 264 1.83 -23.97 18.05
N PHE A 265 0.91 -23.04 17.77
CA PHE A 265 0.47 -22.79 16.40
C PHE A 265 1.59 -22.19 15.53
N TYR A 266 2.41 -21.29 16.10
CA TYR A 266 3.62 -20.80 15.43
C TYR A 266 4.58 -21.92 15.07
N GLU A 267 4.91 -22.83 16.03
CA GLU A 267 5.80 -23.96 15.80
C GLU A 267 5.23 -24.95 14.78
N PHE A 268 3.92 -25.19 14.77
CA PHE A 268 3.24 -25.93 13.73
C PHE A 268 3.44 -25.30 12.37
N SER A 269 3.12 -24.00 12.26
CA SER A 269 3.22 -23.23 11.01
C SER A 269 4.64 -23.24 10.43
N ARG A 270 5.65 -23.11 11.31
CA ARG A 270 7.07 -23.14 10.92
C ARG A 270 7.53 -24.51 10.38
N LYS A 271 6.92 -25.59 10.84
CA LYS A 271 7.27 -26.97 10.46
C LYS A 271 6.45 -27.49 9.26
N LEU A 272 5.48 -26.71 8.81
CA LEU A 272 4.60 -27.12 7.72
C LEU A 272 5.39 -27.14 6.40
N PRO A 273 5.42 -28.28 5.67
CA PRO A 273 6.14 -28.36 4.39
C PRO A 273 5.65 -27.31 3.38
N ASN A 274 6.59 -26.72 2.66
CA ASN A 274 6.33 -25.69 1.64
C ASN A 274 5.65 -24.40 2.16
N ALA A 275 5.62 -24.21 3.47
CA ALA A 275 5.10 -22.97 4.06
C ALA A 275 6.16 -21.88 4.11
N GLU A 276 5.77 -20.64 3.85
CA GLU A 276 6.56 -19.44 4.09
C GLU A 276 5.91 -18.67 5.24
N LEU A 277 6.73 -18.24 6.22
CA LEU A 277 6.31 -17.35 7.28
C LEU A 277 6.86 -15.95 7.04
N LYS A 278 5.95 -14.98 6.92
CA LYS A 278 6.30 -13.55 6.78
C LYS A 278 6.05 -12.83 8.10
N TRP A 279 7.05 -12.10 8.57
CA TRP A 279 6.93 -11.28 9.76
C TRP A 279 6.31 -9.93 9.42
N GLY A 280 5.35 -9.49 10.23
CA GLY A 280 4.78 -8.17 10.09
C GLY A 280 5.73 -7.06 10.54
N SER A 281 5.41 -5.83 10.16
CA SER A 281 6.15 -4.61 10.50
C SER A 281 5.35 -3.68 11.42
N GLY A 282 4.27 -4.17 12.04
CA GLY A 282 3.41 -3.40 12.93
C GLY A 282 4.18 -2.81 14.11
N LYS A 283 3.85 -1.56 14.48
CA LYS A 283 4.53 -0.83 15.56
C LYS A 283 4.16 -1.38 16.94
N ASP A 284 2.88 -1.65 17.14
CA ASP A 284 2.32 -1.94 18.46
C ASP A 284 2.17 -3.43 18.75
N ARG A 285 1.94 -4.24 17.72
CA ARG A 285 1.72 -5.68 17.82
C ARG A 285 2.60 -6.42 16.82
N GLY A 286 3.26 -7.48 17.27
CA GLY A 286 3.92 -8.42 16.41
C GLY A 286 2.92 -9.27 15.62
N SER A 287 3.29 -9.70 14.43
CA SER A 287 2.50 -10.67 13.70
C SER A 287 3.38 -11.56 12.83
N PHE A 288 2.90 -12.77 12.58
CA PHE A 288 3.41 -13.63 11.53
C PHE A 288 2.26 -14.07 10.63
N SER A 289 2.52 -14.11 9.36
CA SER A 289 1.58 -14.52 8.32
C SER A 289 2.03 -15.82 7.69
N LEU A 290 1.09 -16.75 7.54
CA LEU A 290 1.32 -18.04 6.90
C LEU A 290 0.95 -17.95 5.42
N VAL A 291 1.92 -18.20 4.56
CA VAL A 291 1.79 -18.17 3.10
C VAL A 291 1.99 -19.58 2.56
N ASN A 292 1.18 -19.96 1.60
CA ASN A 292 1.39 -21.15 0.77
C ASN A 292 1.82 -20.70 -0.64
N PRO A 293 3.12 -20.68 -0.96
CA PRO A 293 3.60 -20.20 -2.26
C PRO A 293 3.08 -20.94 -3.47
N SER A 294 2.63 -22.21 -3.30
CA SER A 294 2.01 -22.99 -4.38
C SER A 294 0.60 -22.51 -4.71
N ALA A 295 -0.07 -21.85 -3.77
CA ALA A 295 -1.44 -21.35 -3.96
C ALA A 295 -1.46 -19.84 -4.20
N SER A 296 -0.67 -19.07 -3.46
CA SER A 296 -0.67 -17.60 -3.50
C SER A 296 0.60 -17.04 -2.86
N HIS A 297 1.03 -15.84 -3.29
CA HIS A 297 2.03 -15.05 -2.52
C HIS A 297 1.39 -14.31 -1.33
N ARG A 298 0.06 -14.30 -1.25
CA ARG A 298 -0.71 -13.68 -0.16
C ARG A 298 -0.83 -14.65 1.00
N SER A 299 -0.98 -14.10 2.20
CA SER A 299 -1.14 -14.91 3.39
C SER A 299 -2.52 -15.56 3.45
N LEU A 300 -2.56 -16.84 3.82
CA LEU A 300 -3.80 -17.55 4.12
C LEU A 300 -4.41 -17.08 5.45
N LEU A 301 -3.55 -16.85 6.42
CA LEU A 301 -3.91 -16.34 7.74
C LEU A 301 -2.74 -15.56 8.35
N THR A 302 -3.08 -14.72 9.34
CA THR A 302 -2.11 -13.93 10.12
C THR A 302 -2.42 -14.08 11.59
N VAL A 303 -1.39 -14.28 12.42
CA VAL A 303 -1.52 -14.36 13.88
C VAL A 303 -0.77 -13.20 14.52
N LEU A 304 -1.44 -12.49 15.43
CA LEU A 304 -0.90 -11.33 16.12
C LEU A 304 -0.43 -11.67 17.53
N SER A 305 0.45 -10.85 18.10
CA SER A 305 1.01 -11.04 19.45
C SER A 305 0.03 -10.77 20.59
N ASP A 306 -1.17 -10.24 20.32
CA ASP A 306 -2.29 -10.19 21.25
C ASP A 306 -3.18 -11.44 21.17
N GLY A 307 -2.80 -12.41 20.32
CA GLY A 307 -3.47 -13.69 20.14
C GLY A 307 -4.61 -13.67 19.14
N GLU A 308 -4.89 -12.57 18.46
CA GLU A 308 -5.83 -12.59 17.34
C GLU A 308 -5.32 -13.42 16.19
N MET A 309 -6.23 -14.15 15.54
CA MET A 309 -5.96 -14.85 14.26
C MET A 309 -6.88 -14.29 13.18
N TRP A 310 -6.31 -13.85 12.10
CA TRP A 310 -7.02 -13.30 10.96
C TRP A 310 -7.02 -14.31 9.82
N LEU A 311 -8.21 -14.68 9.34
CA LEU A 311 -8.40 -15.56 8.20
C LEU A 311 -8.63 -14.68 6.97
N ASN A 312 -7.69 -14.70 6.04
CA ASN A 312 -7.58 -13.72 4.95
C ASN A 312 -8.33 -14.16 3.69
N PHE A 313 -9.56 -14.65 3.83
CA PHE A 313 -10.38 -15.16 2.72
C PHE A 313 -10.63 -14.14 1.61
N ASN A 314 -10.82 -12.88 1.98
CA ASN A 314 -11.11 -11.78 1.07
C ASN A 314 -9.96 -11.46 0.09
N TRP A 315 -8.74 -11.90 0.39
CA TRP A 315 -7.57 -11.64 -0.46
C TRP A 315 -7.24 -12.75 -1.43
N LEU A 316 -7.82 -13.92 -1.24
CA LEU A 316 -7.56 -15.12 -2.03
C LEU A 316 -8.60 -15.25 -3.15
N ASN A 317 -8.64 -14.29 -4.09
CA ASN A 317 -9.68 -14.23 -5.12
C ASN A 317 -9.18 -13.95 -6.55
N GLU A 318 -7.92 -13.66 -6.77
CA GLU A 318 -7.39 -13.30 -8.10
C GLU A 318 -7.16 -14.53 -8.98
N THR A 319 -6.47 -15.54 -8.47
CA THR A 319 -6.14 -16.74 -9.24
C THR A 319 -7.07 -17.91 -8.92
N ASN A 320 -7.08 -18.94 -9.79
CA ASN A 320 -7.82 -20.16 -9.52
C ASN A 320 -7.28 -20.90 -8.29
N SER A 321 -5.95 -20.92 -8.12
CA SER A 321 -5.29 -21.55 -6.97
C SER A 321 -5.67 -20.86 -5.66
N GLU A 322 -5.72 -19.53 -5.65
CA GLU A 322 -6.19 -18.76 -4.49
C GLU A 322 -7.64 -19.08 -4.14
N ARG A 323 -8.52 -19.07 -5.14
CA ARG A 323 -9.93 -19.42 -4.93
C ARG A 323 -10.09 -20.84 -4.40
N THR A 324 -9.33 -21.80 -4.91
CA THR A 324 -9.33 -23.19 -4.43
C THR A 324 -8.90 -23.26 -2.97
N ALA A 325 -7.77 -22.62 -2.60
CA ALA A 325 -7.28 -22.58 -1.23
C ALA A 325 -8.31 -21.92 -0.28
N ARG A 326 -8.90 -20.80 -0.69
CA ARG A 326 -9.94 -20.11 0.06
C ARG A 326 -11.15 -21.00 0.31
N GLU A 327 -11.74 -21.58 -0.74
CA GLU A 327 -12.92 -22.41 -0.62
C GLU A 327 -12.66 -23.65 0.24
N PHE A 328 -11.46 -24.24 0.10
CA PHE A 328 -11.06 -25.35 0.94
C PHE A 328 -11.01 -24.95 2.42
N LEU A 329 -10.30 -23.86 2.75
CA LEU A 329 -10.19 -23.38 4.14
C LEU A 329 -11.54 -22.96 4.71
N LEU A 330 -12.34 -22.22 3.93
CA LEU A 330 -13.67 -21.78 4.34
C LEU A 330 -14.57 -22.97 4.68
N ASN A 331 -14.60 -23.99 3.81
CA ASN A 331 -15.38 -25.19 4.03
C ASN A 331 -14.85 -26.07 5.17
N CYS A 332 -13.53 -26.17 5.34
CA CYS A 332 -12.94 -26.97 6.40
C CYS A 332 -13.14 -26.33 7.78
N LEU A 333 -12.81 -25.04 7.90
CA LEU A 333 -12.92 -24.29 9.14
C LEU A 333 -14.39 -24.01 9.52
N GLY A 334 -15.28 -23.89 8.53
CA GLY A 334 -16.72 -23.73 8.74
C GLY A 334 -17.38 -24.93 9.44
N LYS A 335 -16.75 -26.12 9.38
CA LYS A 335 -17.20 -27.31 10.13
C LYS A 335 -16.85 -27.25 11.63
N VAL A 336 -15.95 -26.36 12.03
CA VAL A 336 -15.56 -26.14 13.43
C VAL A 336 -16.48 -25.11 14.03
N SER A 337 -17.57 -25.55 14.66
CA SER A 337 -18.66 -24.69 15.16
C SER A 337 -18.19 -23.57 16.09
N ALA A 338 -17.14 -23.81 16.89
CA ALA A 338 -16.55 -22.82 17.77
C ALA A 338 -16.02 -21.56 17.07
N LEU A 339 -15.62 -21.68 15.78
CA LEU A 339 -15.06 -20.55 15.02
C LEU A 339 -16.16 -19.61 14.48
N GLY A 340 -17.38 -20.10 14.26
CA GLY A 340 -18.50 -19.34 13.72
C GLY A 340 -18.18 -18.79 12.32
N ILE A 341 -17.60 -19.62 11.47
CA ILE A 341 -17.25 -19.31 10.08
C ILE A 341 -18.35 -19.80 9.16
N ASP A 342 -18.78 -18.96 8.24
CA ASP A 342 -19.78 -19.27 7.22
C ASP A 342 -19.44 -18.58 5.88
N ASN A 343 -20.31 -18.75 4.90
CA ASN A 343 -20.10 -18.22 3.55
C ASN A 343 -20.04 -16.68 3.46
N THR A 344 -20.53 -15.95 4.47
CA THR A 344 -20.46 -14.47 4.50
C THR A 344 -19.04 -13.98 4.70
N HIS A 345 -18.15 -14.81 5.24
CA HIS A 345 -16.74 -14.50 5.47
C HIS A 345 -15.86 -14.64 4.23
N ARG A 346 -16.41 -15.17 3.14
CA ARG A 346 -15.68 -15.32 1.86
C ARG A 346 -15.10 -14.01 1.37
N GLU A 347 -15.86 -12.93 1.48
CA GLU A 347 -15.51 -11.61 0.95
C GLU A 347 -14.98 -10.63 2.01
N LYS A 348 -15.16 -10.96 3.28
CA LYS A 348 -14.79 -10.06 4.40
C LYS A 348 -13.62 -10.57 5.24
N GLY A 349 -13.22 -11.83 5.05
CA GLY A 349 -12.32 -12.49 5.97
C GLY A 349 -12.96 -12.73 7.35
N ARG A 350 -12.17 -13.15 8.33
CA ARG A 350 -12.63 -13.36 9.70
C ARG A 350 -11.53 -13.11 10.71
N ILE A 351 -11.79 -12.29 11.72
CA ILE A 351 -10.95 -12.11 12.90
C ILE A 351 -11.44 -13.03 14.01
N LEU A 352 -10.54 -13.82 14.56
CA LEU A 352 -10.80 -14.76 15.63
C LEU A 352 -10.02 -14.36 16.87
N PRO A 353 -10.65 -13.93 17.97
CA PRO A 353 -9.94 -13.72 19.22
C PRO A 353 -9.39 -15.04 19.77
N VAL A 354 -8.26 -14.98 20.47
CA VAL A 354 -7.54 -16.17 20.97
C VAL A 354 -8.43 -17.15 21.74
N LYS A 355 -9.33 -16.63 22.56
CA LYS A 355 -10.28 -17.43 23.35
C LYS A 355 -11.20 -18.30 22.49
N ARG A 356 -11.39 -17.95 21.23
CA ARG A 356 -12.24 -18.69 20.29
C ARG A 356 -11.50 -19.76 19.52
N TRP A 357 -10.28 -19.48 19.08
CA TRP A 357 -9.52 -20.40 18.22
C TRP A 357 -8.54 -21.30 18.97
N ALA A 358 -7.94 -20.83 20.08
CA ALA A 358 -6.95 -21.63 20.82
C ALA A 358 -7.51 -22.98 21.32
N PRO A 359 -8.75 -23.06 21.85
CA PRO A 359 -9.31 -24.35 22.25
C PRO A 359 -9.48 -25.37 21.13
N VAL A 360 -9.62 -24.91 19.89
CA VAL A 360 -9.79 -25.73 18.69
C VAL A 360 -8.59 -25.65 17.73
N ARG A 361 -7.41 -25.29 18.26
CA ARG A 361 -6.17 -25.13 17.52
C ARG A 361 -5.82 -26.34 16.64
N THR A 362 -5.95 -27.53 17.19
CA THR A 362 -5.64 -28.79 16.49
C THR A 362 -6.54 -29.04 15.27
N GLU A 363 -7.79 -28.61 15.31
CA GLU A 363 -8.70 -28.69 14.17
C GLU A 363 -8.30 -27.70 13.09
N ILE A 364 -7.86 -26.48 13.48
CA ILE A 364 -7.34 -25.50 12.53
C ILE A 364 -6.07 -26.00 11.87
N GLU A 365 -5.14 -26.56 12.64
CA GLU A 365 -3.90 -27.14 12.12
C GLU A 365 -4.18 -28.23 11.07
N LYS A 366 -5.14 -29.11 11.33
CA LYS A 366 -5.56 -30.15 10.36
C LYS A 366 -6.13 -29.52 9.08
N CYS A 367 -6.95 -28.48 9.19
CA CYS A 367 -7.49 -27.79 8.02
C CYS A 367 -6.39 -27.12 7.20
N VAL A 368 -5.47 -26.45 7.86
CA VAL A 368 -4.32 -25.78 7.20
C VAL A 368 -3.43 -26.81 6.52
N GLN A 369 -3.05 -27.87 7.21
CA GLN A 369 -2.19 -28.93 6.66
C GLN A 369 -2.80 -29.58 5.41
N ARG A 370 -4.10 -29.85 5.43
CA ARG A 370 -4.82 -30.40 4.27
C ARG A 370 -4.91 -29.40 3.12
N CYS A 371 -5.10 -28.11 3.41
CA CYS A 371 -5.08 -27.06 2.38
C CYS A 371 -3.74 -27.04 1.64
N PHE A 372 -2.63 -27.17 2.36
CA PHE A 372 -1.29 -27.23 1.75
C PHE A 372 -1.12 -28.50 0.88
N ALA A 373 -1.67 -29.64 1.29
CA ALA A 373 -1.60 -30.87 0.52
C ALA A 373 -2.43 -30.79 -0.80
N GLU A 374 -3.62 -30.20 -0.74
CA GLU A 374 -4.54 -30.08 -1.89
C GLU A 374 -4.07 -29.05 -2.94
N THR A 375 -3.25 -28.07 -2.53
CA THR A 375 -2.79 -27.00 -3.40
C THR A 375 -1.33 -27.16 -3.84
N SER A 376 -0.66 -28.24 -3.44
CA SER A 376 0.67 -28.58 -3.95
C SER A 376 0.58 -29.02 -5.41
N PRO A 377 1.45 -28.51 -6.32
CA PRO A 377 1.54 -29.07 -7.66
C PRO A 377 2.00 -30.53 -7.52
N GLY A 378 1.24 -31.46 -8.12
CA GLY A 378 1.54 -32.87 -8.20
C GLY A 378 2.78 -33.18 -9.03
#